data_16a4eebb352088302e93e703d9e6c626
#
_entry.id   16a4eebb352088302e93e703d9e6c626
#
_cell.length_a   1.000
_cell.length_b   1.000
_cell.length_c   1.000
_cell.angle_alpha   90.00
_cell.angle_beta   90.00
_cell.angle_gamma   90.00
#
_symmetry.space_group_name_H-M   'P 1'
#
loop_
_entity.id
_entity.type
_entity.pdbx_description
1 polymer ?
#
loop_
_entity_poly.entity_id
_entity_poly.type
_entity_poly.pdbx_seq_one_letter_code
_entity_poly.pdbx_strand_id
1 'polypeptide(L)'
;MRVVNTSVRKKDAMQLVTGQPVYVDDLAPQDCLIVKLLRSPYANAMVKTINTAIAMKVPGIEAIYTWEDVPQDAKRYTQAGQTYPEASPYDRLLIDRHVRFQGDIVAIVAGKDEKCVDKALRLIKVQYEVLEPVLDFHTSKDNPILVHPEDNWESLAPVGADNKRNLCAHDECGNGDVEAVLKDCDIVIDHVYHTKPC
;
A
#
# COMPACT_ATOMS: atom_id res chain seq x y z
N MET A 1 -18.75 -12.70 34.85
CA MET A 1 -17.57 -12.11 34.22
C MET A 1 -17.20 -10.86 35.01
N ARG A 2 -15.89 -10.55 35.22
CA ARG A 2 -15.48 -9.41 36.08
C ARG A 2 -15.42 -8.07 35.32
N VAL A 3 -15.54 -8.07 34.03
CA VAL A 3 -15.32 -6.87 33.19
C VAL A 3 -16.50 -6.59 32.26
N VAL A 4 -17.10 -7.63 31.66
CA VAL A 4 -18.25 -7.47 30.76
C VAL A 4 -19.44 -6.87 31.50
N ASN A 5 -20.06 -5.83 30.93
CA ASN A 5 -21.17 -5.05 31.51
C ASN A 5 -20.83 -4.32 32.81
N THR A 6 -19.55 -4.01 33.03
CA THR A 6 -19.13 -3.16 34.16
C THR A 6 -18.43 -1.91 33.62
N SER A 7 -18.57 -0.80 34.35
CA SER A 7 -17.83 0.44 34.02
C SER A 7 -16.36 0.24 34.38
N VAL A 8 -15.50 0.22 33.36
CA VAL A 8 -14.04 0.08 33.51
C VAL A 8 -13.37 1.39 33.11
N ARG A 9 -12.47 1.89 33.97
CA ARG A 9 -11.69 3.11 33.67
C ARG A 9 -10.76 2.85 32.46
N LYS A 10 -10.71 3.81 31.52
CA LYS A 10 -9.73 3.81 30.43
C LYS A 10 -8.31 3.79 31.01
N LYS A 11 -7.41 2.95 30.49
CA LYS A 11 -6.06 2.73 31.03
C LYS A 11 -5.21 4.00 31.08
N ASP A 12 -5.30 4.82 30.04
CA ASP A 12 -4.55 6.08 29.86
C ASP A 12 -5.32 7.34 30.31
N ALA A 13 -6.51 7.19 30.89
CA ALA A 13 -7.35 8.32 31.27
C ALA A 13 -6.65 9.33 32.19
N MET A 14 -5.84 8.83 33.13
CA MET A 14 -5.11 9.72 34.07
C MET A 14 -4.05 10.54 33.34
N GLN A 15 -3.30 9.93 32.43
CA GLN A 15 -2.29 10.64 31.63
C GLN A 15 -2.93 11.72 30.75
N LEU A 16 -4.05 11.42 30.13
CA LEU A 16 -4.78 12.36 29.27
C LEU A 16 -5.29 13.57 30.07
N VAL A 17 -5.90 13.36 31.25
CA VAL A 17 -6.48 14.46 32.06
C VAL A 17 -5.42 15.28 32.79
N THR A 18 -4.23 14.71 33.02
CA THR A 18 -3.11 15.44 33.66
C THR A 18 -2.17 16.08 32.62
N GLY A 19 -2.48 15.99 31.31
CA GLY A 19 -1.66 16.58 30.26
C GLY A 19 -0.31 15.86 30.03
N GLN A 20 -0.25 14.57 30.33
CA GLN A 20 0.94 13.71 30.18
C GLN A 20 0.71 12.54 29.24
N PRO A 21 0.01 12.72 28.08
CA PRO A 21 -0.11 11.65 27.10
C PRO A 21 1.27 11.36 26.51
N VAL A 22 1.51 10.06 26.19
CA VAL A 22 2.73 9.60 25.52
C VAL A 22 2.37 9.13 24.13
N TYR A 23 2.93 9.77 23.12
CA TYR A 23 2.77 9.43 21.71
C TYR A 23 4.03 8.74 21.17
N VAL A 24 3.96 8.22 19.96
CA VAL A 24 5.09 7.50 19.33
C VAL A 24 6.33 8.39 19.24
N ASP A 25 6.17 9.66 18.88
CA ASP A 25 7.29 10.61 18.76
C ASP A 25 7.97 10.92 20.09
N ASP A 26 7.22 10.86 21.21
CA ASP A 26 7.79 11.03 22.55
C ASP A 26 8.67 9.85 22.98
N LEU A 27 8.44 8.68 22.36
CA LEU A 27 9.18 7.44 22.63
C LEU A 27 10.33 7.19 21.64
N ALA A 28 10.44 8.01 20.60
CA ALA A 28 11.50 7.84 19.61
C ALA A 28 12.89 8.04 20.23
N PRO A 29 13.85 7.10 20.05
CA PRO A 29 15.22 7.30 20.48
C PRO A 29 15.84 8.55 19.84
N GLN A 30 16.65 9.29 20.60
CA GLN A 30 17.26 10.54 20.13
C GLN A 30 18.25 10.34 18.97
N ASP A 31 18.78 9.13 18.82
CA ASP A 31 19.80 8.74 17.83
C ASP A 31 19.23 7.85 16.71
N CYS A 32 17.90 7.74 16.59
CA CYS A 32 17.30 6.97 15.51
C CYS A 32 17.49 7.68 14.16
N LEU A 33 17.62 6.89 13.11
CA LEU A 33 17.65 7.41 11.74
C LEU A 33 16.27 7.89 11.30
N ILE A 34 16.26 8.97 10.55
CA ILE A 34 15.07 9.45 9.83
C ILE A 34 15.01 8.74 8.48
N VAL A 35 13.86 8.14 8.19
CA VAL A 35 13.60 7.44 6.93
C VAL A 35 12.51 8.16 6.17
N LYS A 36 12.76 8.48 4.90
CA LYS A 36 11.76 9.01 3.96
C LYS A 36 11.76 8.24 2.66
N LEU A 37 10.65 8.33 1.94
CA LEU A 37 10.40 7.59 0.70
C LEU A 37 10.43 8.54 -0.50
N LEU A 38 11.17 8.16 -1.54
CA LEU A 38 11.00 8.73 -2.88
C LEU A 38 9.79 8.06 -3.53
N ARG A 39 8.84 8.86 -3.95
CA ARG A 39 7.58 8.36 -4.52
C ARG A 39 7.47 8.69 -6.00
N SER A 40 6.85 7.79 -6.76
CA SER A 40 6.60 7.98 -8.18
C SER A 40 5.59 9.12 -8.43
N PRO A 41 5.86 10.01 -9.40
CA PRO A 41 4.89 10.97 -9.88
C PRO A 41 3.90 10.38 -10.90
N TYR A 42 4.15 9.15 -11.36
CA TYR A 42 3.38 8.50 -12.42
C TYR A 42 2.51 7.39 -11.86
N ALA A 43 1.35 7.19 -12.47
CA ALA A 43 0.39 6.16 -12.11
C ALA A 43 0.73 4.77 -12.69
N ASN A 44 1.46 4.73 -13.82
CA ASN A 44 1.96 3.51 -14.42
C ASN A 44 3.26 3.81 -15.16
N ALA A 45 4.38 3.23 -14.73
CA ALA A 45 5.67 3.44 -15.37
C ALA A 45 6.69 2.35 -15.00
N MET A 46 7.66 2.12 -15.87
CA MET A 46 8.86 1.34 -15.56
C MET A 46 10.01 2.27 -15.19
N VAL A 47 10.66 2.01 -14.06
CA VAL A 47 11.92 2.67 -13.72
C VAL A 47 13.02 2.13 -14.63
N LYS A 48 13.51 2.95 -15.57
CA LYS A 48 14.61 2.58 -16.48
C LYS A 48 15.95 2.63 -15.77
N THR A 49 16.23 3.76 -15.15
CA THR A 49 17.47 3.99 -14.38
C THR A 49 17.18 4.83 -13.14
N ILE A 50 17.93 4.57 -12.09
CA ILE A 50 17.93 5.38 -10.88
C ILE A 50 19.39 5.70 -10.52
N ASN A 51 19.70 6.97 -10.31
CA ASN A 51 21.04 7.41 -9.93
C ASN A 51 21.03 8.03 -8.55
N THR A 52 21.61 7.35 -7.60
CA THR A 52 21.71 7.74 -6.19
C THR A 52 23.11 8.25 -5.81
N ALA A 53 24.08 8.22 -6.73
CA ALA A 53 25.50 8.46 -6.45
C ALA A 53 25.80 9.84 -5.83
N ILE A 54 25.07 10.89 -6.23
CA ILE A 54 25.22 12.24 -5.65
C ILE A 54 24.48 12.31 -4.31
N ALA A 55 23.32 11.71 -4.22
CA ALA A 55 22.51 11.68 -2.99
C ALA A 55 23.22 10.97 -1.84
N MET A 56 23.91 9.86 -2.12
CA MET A 56 24.75 9.12 -1.14
C MET A 56 25.91 9.96 -0.58
N LYS A 57 26.37 10.98 -1.29
CA LYS A 57 27.45 11.87 -0.81
C LYS A 57 26.96 13.00 0.09
N VAL A 58 25.67 13.14 0.31
CA VAL A 58 25.13 14.14 1.25
C VAL A 58 25.54 13.75 2.67
N PRO A 59 26.24 14.65 3.41
CA PRO A 59 26.65 14.37 4.78
C PRO A 59 25.44 14.02 5.65
N GLY A 60 25.54 12.93 6.40
CA GLY A 60 24.48 12.43 7.27
C GLY A 60 23.57 11.37 6.63
N ILE A 61 23.73 11.06 5.33
CA ILE A 61 23.04 9.92 4.71
C ILE A 61 23.77 8.63 5.07
N GLU A 62 23.02 7.66 5.56
CA GLU A 62 23.53 6.34 5.95
C GLU A 62 23.20 5.26 4.90
N ALA A 63 22.02 5.31 4.28
CA ALA A 63 21.63 4.36 3.25
C ALA A 63 20.61 4.93 2.27
N ILE A 64 20.65 4.43 1.03
CA ILE A 64 19.60 4.60 0.02
C ILE A 64 19.36 3.23 -0.61
N TYR A 65 18.12 2.76 -0.53
CA TYR A 65 17.70 1.48 -1.11
C TYR A 65 16.77 1.73 -2.29
N THR A 66 16.97 0.95 -3.34
CA THR A 66 16.19 0.97 -4.58
C THR A 66 15.70 -0.44 -4.89
N TRP A 67 14.99 -0.63 -6.00
CA TRP A 67 14.57 -1.96 -6.44
C TRP A 67 15.77 -2.91 -6.70
N GLU A 68 16.97 -2.39 -6.98
CA GLU A 68 18.19 -3.18 -7.19
C GLU A 68 18.73 -3.77 -5.88
N ASP A 69 18.42 -3.16 -4.74
CA ASP A 69 18.90 -3.56 -3.42
C ASP A 69 17.95 -4.54 -2.71
N VAL A 70 16.69 -4.61 -3.16
CA VAL A 70 15.66 -5.44 -2.53
C VAL A 70 15.59 -6.79 -3.22
N PRO A 71 15.68 -7.91 -2.48
CA PRO A 71 15.47 -9.23 -3.06
C PRO A 71 14.09 -9.33 -3.71
N GLN A 72 14.04 -9.88 -4.92
CA GLN A 72 12.82 -10.03 -5.70
C GLN A 72 12.01 -11.29 -5.30
N ASP A 73 12.21 -11.80 -4.09
CA ASP A 73 11.39 -12.86 -3.51
C ASP A 73 10.10 -12.23 -2.94
N ALA A 74 9.10 -12.23 -3.76
CA ALA A 74 7.80 -11.65 -3.48
C ALA A 74 7.12 -12.22 -2.23
N LYS A 75 7.37 -13.49 -1.89
CA LYS A 75 6.77 -14.12 -0.71
C LYS A 75 7.38 -13.63 0.62
N ARG A 76 8.57 -13.02 0.57
CA ARG A 76 9.29 -12.55 1.76
C ARG A 76 9.42 -11.03 1.84
N TYR A 77 9.49 -10.35 0.70
CA TYR A 77 9.83 -8.94 0.63
C TYR A 77 8.71 -8.14 -0.06
N THR A 78 7.49 -8.29 0.46
CA THR A 78 6.33 -7.52 0.02
C THR A 78 6.08 -6.31 0.89
N GLN A 79 5.31 -5.35 0.39
CA GLN A 79 4.73 -4.33 1.24
C GLN A 79 3.74 -4.98 2.20
N ALA A 80 3.76 -4.55 3.46
CA ALA A 80 2.86 -5.08 4.46
C ALA A 80 1.41 -4.74 4.13
N GLY A 81 0.56 -5.76 4.17
CA GLY A 81 -0.89 -5.63 4.16
C GLY A 81 -1.47 -6.08 5.51
N GLN A 82 -2.79 -6.13 5.60
CA GLN A 82 -3.45 -6.72 6.74
C GLN A 82 -3.31 -8.25 6.66
N THR A 83 -2.64 -8.84 7.64
CA THR A 83 -2.41 -10.29 7.69
C THR A 83 -3.18 -10.99 8.80
N TYR A 84 -3.90 -10.23 9.62
CA TYR A 84 -4.72 -10.77 10.70
C TYR A 84 -5.94 -9.85 10.94
N PRO A 85 -7.13 -10.38 11.13
CA PRO A 85 -7.50 -11.82 11.05
C PRO A 85 -7.51 -12.37 9.61
N GLU A 86 -7.51 -11.51 8.59
CA GLU A 86 -7.60 -11.86 7.18
C GLU A 86 -6.26 -11.68 6.49
N ALA A 87 -5.85 -12.66 5.70
CA ALA A 87 -4.66 -12.53 4.88
C ALA A 87 -4.91 -11.56 3.72
N SER A 88 -4.01 -10.60 3.54
CA SER A 88 -4.02 -9.76 2.35
C SER A 88 -3.45 -10.51 1.15
N PRO A 89 -4.00 -10.33 -0.06
CA PRO A 89 -3.36 -10.84 -1.26
C PRO A 89 -1.99 -10.20 -1.44
N TYR A 90 -1.05 -10.99 -1.93
CA TYR A 90 0.21 -10.46 -2.39
C TYR A 90 -0.04 -9.66 -3.68
N ASP A 91 0.33 -8.40 -3.69
CA ASP A 91 0.15 -7.55 -4.86
C ASP A 91 1.40 -6.72 -5.22
N ARG A 92 2.34 -6.50 -4.27
CA ARG A 92 3.47 -5.61 -4.51
C ARG A 92 4.74 -6.05 -3.78
N LEU A 93 5.87 -5.94 -4.47
CA LEU A 93 7.19 -5.98 -3.85
C LEU A 93 7.40 -4.76 -2.93
N LEU A 94 8.33 -4.86 -1.99
CA LEU A 94 8.70 -3.75 -1.10
C LEU A 94 9.13 -2.51 -1.90
N ILE A 95 9.98 -2.69 -2.89
CA ILE A 95 10.29 -1.71 -3.93
C ILE A 95 10.31 -2.47 -5.26
N ASP A 96 9.47 -2.06 -6.19
CA ASP A 96 9.39 -2.65 -7.52
C ASP A 96 9.96 -1.71 -8.58
N ARG A 97 10.47 -2.28 -9.64
CA ARG A 97 10.84 -1.55 -10.85
C ARG A 97 9.62 -1.02 -11.60
N HIS A 98 8.49 -1.73 -11.52
CA HIS A 98 7.21 -1.33 -12.08
C HIS A 98 6.41 -0.55 -11.03
N VAL A 99 6.23 0.75 -11.24
CA VAL A 99 5.35 1.58 -10.42
C VAL A 99 3.93 1.52 -10.97
N ARG A 100 2.95 1.25 -10.10
CA ARG A 100 1.57 0.92 -10.49
C ARG A 100 0.53 1.93 -10.03
N PHE A 101 0.94 2.93 -9.23
CA PHE A 101 0.08 4.03 -8.82
C PHE A 101 0.91 5.28 -8.52
N GLN A 102 0.29 6.45 -8.59
CA GLN A 102 0.94 7.69 -8.19
C GLN A 102 1.23 7.67 -6.69
N GLY A 103 2.50 7.86 -6.34
CA GLY A 103 2.95 7.76 -4.96
C GLY A 103 3.56 6.40 -4.59
N ASP A 104 3.68 5.47 -5.53
CA ASP A 104 4.38 4.19 -5.31
C ASP A 104 5.85 4.41 -4.95
N ILE A 105 6.42 3.50 -4.15
CA ILE A 105 7.76 3.65 -3.58
C ILE A 105 8.81 3.34 -4.65
N VAL A 106 9.72 4.29 -4.87
CA VAL A 106 10.83 4.17 -5.84
C VAL A 106 12.18 4.01 -5.14
N ALA A 107 12.36 4.67 -3.99
CA ALA A 107 13.54 4.52 -3.14
C ALA A 107 13.22 4.81 -1.68
N ILE A 108 14.02 4.23 -0.79
CA ILE A 108 14.00 4.47 0.66
C ILE A 108 15.31 5.16 1.01
N VAL A 109 15.24 6.31 1.67
CA VAL A 109 16.41 7.10 2.09
C VAL A 109 16.45 7.19 3.59
N ALA A 110 17.58 6.78 4.20
CA ALA A 110 17.83 6.85 5.63
C ALA A 110 19.01 7.78 5.95
N GLY A 111 18.85 8.65 6.93
CA GLY A 111 19.87 9.59 7.34
C GLY A 111 19.69 10.09 8.77
N LYS A 112 20.68 10.84 9.27
CA LYS A 112 20.76 11.31 10.66
C LYS A 112 19.74 12.37 11.03
N ASP A 113 19.30 13.15 10.05
CA ASP A 113 18.32 14.20 10.25
C ASP A 113 17.45 14.41 9.00
N GLU A 114 16.34 15.10 9.20
CA GLU A 114 15.36 15.35 8.14
C GLU A 114 15.93 16.20 6.99
N LYS A 115 16.80 17.16 7.30
CA LYS A 115 17.38 18.08 6.30
C LYS A 115 18.30 17.34 5.32
N CYS A 116 19.14 16.43 5.84
CA CYS A 116 20.02 15.63 4.99
C CYS A 116 19.21 14.67 4.11
N VAL A 117 18.17 14.03 4.64
CA VAL A 117 17.28 13.12 3.90
C VAL A 117 16.52 13.87 2.80
N ASP A 118 15.91 15.03 3.10
CA ASP A 118 15.21 15.86 2.11
C ASP A 118 16.14 16.35 1.00
N LYS A 119 17.38 16.73 1.35
CA LYS A 119 18.39 17.09 0.36
C LYS A 119 18.75 15.92 -0.55
N ALA A 120 18.94 14.74 0.02
CA ALA A 120 19.27 13.54 -0.75
C ALA A 120 18.13 13.16 -1.70
N LEU A 121 16.87 13.17 -1.25
CA LEU A 121 15.69 12.88 -2.06
C LEU A 121 15.64 13.76 -3.33
N ARG A 122 15.96 15.05 -3.22
CA ARG A 122 15.97 15.98 -4.36
C ARG A 122 17.12 15.73 -5.36
N LEU A 123 18.17 15.04 -4.92
CA LEU A 123 19.36 14.74 -5.73
C LEU A 123 19.29 13.39 -6.44
N ILE A 124 18.37 12.52 -6.05
CA ILE A 124 18.12 11.26 -6.76
C ILE A 124 17.53 11.58 -8.13
N LYS A 125 18.11 10.99 -9.18
CA LYS A 125 17.64 11.12 -10.56
C LYS A 125 17.03 9.80 -11.01
N VAL A 126 15.76 9.84 -11.43
CA VAL A 126 15.02 8.66 -11.93
C VAL A 126 14.60 8.95 -13.37
N GLN A 127 14.84 7.97 -14.23
CA GLN A 127 14.30 7.96 -15.60
C GLN A 127 13.19 6.92 -15.67
N TYR A 128 12.03 7.36 -16.12
CA TYR A 128 10.85 6.52 -16.27
C TYR A 128 10.51 6.31 -17.75
N GLU A 129 10.05 5.12 -18.05
CA GLU A 129 9.22 4.84 -19.21
C GLU A 129 7.77 4.88 -18.76
N VAL A 130 7.07 5.92 -19.15
CA VAL A 130 5.68 6.11 -18.75
C VAL A 130 4.79 5.20 -19.59
N LEU A 131 3.92 4.46 -18.93
CA LEU A 131 2.97 3.53 -19.53
C LEU A 131 1.55 4.07 -19.36
N GLU A 132 0.63 3.54 -20.17
CA GLU A 132 -0.78 3.88 -20.04
C GLU A 132 -1.37 3.30 -18.75
N PRO A 133 -2.00 4.13 -17.88
CA PRO A 133 -2.56 3.67 -16.63
C PRO A 133 -4.02 3.25 -16.78
N VAL A 134 -4.48 2.34 -15.92
CA VAL A 134 -5.90 2.04 -15.71
C VAL A 134 -6.37 2.84 -14.50
N LEU A 135 -7.10 3.94 -14.74
CA LEU A 135 -7.50 4.89 -13.68
C LEU A 135 -8.95 4.74 -13.22
N ASP A 136 -9.79 4.13 -14.05
CA ASP A 136 -11.20 3.90 -13.74
C ASP A 136 -11.41 2.43 -13.36
N PHE A 137 -11.76 2.21 -12.09
CA PHE A 137 -12.00 0.85 -11.59
C PHE A 137 -13.22 0.17 -12.24
N HIS A 138 -14.20 0.93 -12.75
CA HIS A 138 -15.35 0.38 -13.46
C HIS A 138 -14.97 -0.30 -14.79
N THR A 139 -13.88 0.16 -15.40
CA THR A 139 -13.35 -0.38 -16.67
C THR A 139 -12.08 -1.21 -16.48
N SER A 140 -11.67 -1.45 -15.24
CA SER A 140 -10.45 -2.18 -14.90
C SER A 140 -10.57 -3.68 -15.16
N LYS A 141 -11.69 -4.28 -14.78
CA LYS A 141 -11.94 -5.71 -14.98
C LYS A 141 -11.94 -6.04 -16.48
N ASP A 142 -11.18 -7.08 -16.82
CA ASP A 142 -11.03 -7.56 -18.22
C ASP A 142 -10.44 -6.50 -19.20
N ASN A 143 -9.75 -5.48 -18.65
CA ASN A 143 -9.04 -4.49 -19.46
C ASN A 143 -7.80 -5.11 -20.11
N PRO A 144 -7.47 -4.77 -21.38
CA PRO A 144 -6.27 -5.29 -22.04
C PRO A 144 -4.96 -4.81 -21.38
N ILE A 145 -4.99 -3.67 -20.69
CA ILE A 145 -3.87 -3.17 -19.89
C ILE A 145 -3.94 -3.82 -18.51
N LEU A 146 -2.95 -4.62 -18.18
CA LEU A 146 -2.88 -5.34 -16.90
C LEU A 146 -2.06 -4.57 -15.87
N VAL A 147 -2.60 -4.44 -14.67
CA VAL A 147 -1.88 -3.86 -13.51
C VAL A 147 -0.75 -4.79 -13.06
N HIS A 148 -1.00 -6.09 -13.08
CA HIS A 148 -0.03 -7.14 -12.79
C HIS A 148 0.09 -8.09 -13.99
N PRO A 149 0.94 -7.76 -15.00
CA PRO A 149 1.09 -8.57 -16.20
C PRO A 149 1.94 -9.84 -16.00
N GLU A 150 2.59 -9.98 -14.84
CA GLU A 150 3.53 -11.03 -14.54
C GLU A 150 2.87 -12.42 -14.58
N ASP A 151 3.49 -13.39 -15.26
CA ASP A 151 2.98 -14.75 -15.33
C ASP A 151 3.17 -15.56 -14.04
N ASN A 152 4.13 -15.14 -13.22
CA ASN A 152 4.43 -15.74 -11.91
C ASN A 152 3.75 -15.02 -10.75
N TRP A 153 2.82 -14.12 -11.02
CA TRP A 153 2.03 -13.48 -9.97
C TRP A 153 1.14 -14.50 -9.25
N GLU A 154 1.13 -14.44 -7.93
CA GLU A 154 0.30 -15.29 -7.09
C GLU A 154 -0.36 -14.47 -5.99
N SER A 155 -1.63 -14.75 -5.72
CA SER A 155 -2.26 -14.27 -4.49
C SER A 155 -1.84 -15.14 -3.31
N LEU A 156 -1.40 -14.51 -2.20
CA LEU A 156 -1.07 -15.24 -0.97
C LEU A 156 -2.32 -15.68 -0.19
N ALA A 157 -3.48 -15.16 -0.55
CA ALA A 157 -4.76 -15.52 0.06
C ALA A 157 -5.73 -16.07 -0.99
N PRO A 158 -6.60 -17.06 -0.63
CA PRO A 158 -7.57 -17.63 -1.54
C PRO A 158 -8.80 -16.72 -1.68
N VAL A 159 -8.59 -15.54 -2.25
CA VAL A 159 -9.62 -14.49 -2.40
C VAL A 159 -10.24 -14.43 -3.80
N GLY A 160 -9.98 -15.41 -4.66
CA GLY A 160 -10.49 -15.42 -6.04
C GLY A 160 -9.85 -14.35 -6.94
N ALA A 161 -8.62 -13.96 -6.64
CA ALA A 161 -7.88 -12.98 -7.45
C ALA A 161 -7.43 -13.57 -8.79
N ASP A 162 -7.46 -12.76 -9.84
CA ASP A 162 -6.98 -13.11 -11.20
C ASP A 162 -6.30 -11.88 -11.84
N ASN A 163 -4.97 -11.89 -11.86
CA ASN A 163 -4.20 -10.77 -12.41
C ASN A 163 -4.38 -10.59 -13.91
N LYS A 164 -4.70 -11.65 -14.66
CA LYS A 164 -4.93 -11.58 -16.10
C LYS A 164 -6.28 -10.92 -16.46
N ARG A 165 -7.11 -10.74 -15.46
CA ARG A 165 -8.40 -10.05 -15.56
C ARG A 165 -8.45 -8.72 -14.79
N ASN A 166 -7.33 -8.27 -14.21
CA ASN A 166 -7.29 -7.17 -13.24
C ASN A 166 -8.27 -7.35 -12.06
N LEU A 167 -8.49 -8.59 -11.64
CA LEU A 167 -9.42 -8.93 -10.57
C LEU A 167 -8.63 -9.16 -9.27
N CYS A 168 -8.79 -8.26 -8.31
CA CYS A 168 -8.07 -8.34 -7.03
C CYS A 168 -8.70 -9.32 -6.04
N ALA A 169 -10.01 -9.53 -6.11
CA ALA A 169 -10.74 -10.51 -5.32
C ALA A 169 -12.10 -10.80 -5.96
N HIS A 170 -12.60 -12.00 -5.75
CA HIS A 170 -13.95 -12.41 -6.12
C HIS A 170 -14.46 -13.46 -5.13
N ASP A 171 -15.63 -13.23 -4.62
CA ASP A 171 -16.32 -14.17 -3.74
C ASP A 171 -17.82 -14.14 -4.05
N GLU A 172 -18.46 -15.31 -4.02
CA GLU A 172 -19.88 -15.45 -4.22
C GLU A 172 -20.52 -16.20 -3.04
N CYS A 173 -21.55 -15.63 -2.49
CA CYS A 173 -22.33 -16.25 -1.42
C CYS A 173 -23.81 -16.13 -1.76
N GLY A 174 -24.51 -17.25 -1.75
CA GLY A 174 -25.92 -17.27 -2.09
C GLY A 174 -26.64 -18.52 -1.55
N ASN A 175 -27.96 -18.41 -1.42
CA ASN A 175 -28.83 -19.54 -1.07
C ASN A 175 -30.08 -19.47 -1.95
N GLY A 176 -30.32 -20.52 -2.70
CA GLY A 176 -31.46 -20.61 -3.63
C GLY A 176 -31.24 -19.84 -4.94
N ASP A 177 -32.31 -19.70 -5.72
CA ASP A 177 -32.33 -18.98 -6.99
C ASP A 177 -32.86 -17.56 -6.77
N VAL A 178 -31.93 -16.61 -6.57
CA VAL A 178 -32.25 -15.20 -6.31
C VAL A 178 -32.94 -14.56 -7.51
N GLU A 179 -32.54 -14.88 -8.71
CA GLU A 179 -33.11 -14.34 -9.95
C GLU A 179 -34.56 -14.75 -10.13
N ALA A 180 -34.91 -16.00 -9.80
CA ALA A 180 -36.28 -16.47 -9.85
C ALA A 180 -37.15 -15.72 -8.83
N VAL A 181 -36.65 -15.52 -7.59
CA VAL A 181 -37.37 -14.76 -6.56
C VAL A 181 -37.58 -13.31 -6.99
N LEU A 182 -36.56 -12.64 -7.54
CA LEU A 182 -36.67 -11.25 -8.00
C LEU A 182 -37.72 -11.06 -9.12
N LYS A 183 -37.88 -12.06 -10.00
CA LYS A 183 -38.90 -12.04 -11.06
C LYS A 183 -40.32 -12.07 -10.53
N ASP A 184 -40.55 -12.68 -9.38
CA ASP A 184 -41.86 -12.81 -8.74
C ASP A 184 -42.18 -11.64 -7.77
N CYS A 185 -41.24 -10.68 -7.60
CA CYS A 185 -41.48 -9.53 -6.76
C CYS A 185 -42.31 -8.47 -7.47
N ASP A 186 -43.31 -7.88 -6.78
CA ASP A 186 -44.09 -6.76 -7.32
C ASP A 186 -43.27 -5.51 -7.55
N ILE A 187 -42.22 -5.30 -6.75
CA ILE A 187 -41.32 -4.14 -6.83
C ILE A 187 -39.88 -4.62 -6.58
N VAL A 188 -38.96 -4.28 -7.49
CA VAL A 188 -37.52 -4.45 -7.33
C VAL A 188 -36.87 -3.08 -7.36
N ILE A 189 -36.06 -2.75 -6.35
CA ILE A 189 -35.33 -1.48 -6.27
C ILE A 189 -33.82 -1.81 -6.35
N ASP A 190 -33.18 -1.27 -7.37
CA ASP A 190 -31.72 -1.28 -7.54
C ASP A 190 -31.20 0.16 -7.42
N HIS A 191 -30.27 0.42 -6.51
CA HIS A 191 -29.73 1.75 -6.28
C HIS A 191 -28.27 1.72 -5.90
N VAL A 192 -27.50 2.61 -6.52
CA VAL A 192 -26.06 2.79 -6.25
C VAL A 192 -25.85 3.96 -5.30
N TYR A 193 -25.18 3.71 -4.18
CA TYR A 193 -24.81 4.73 -3.20
C TYR A 193 -23.34 5.10 -3.34
N HIS A 194 -23.05 6.41 -3.26
CA HIS A 194 -21.69 6.93 -3.30
C HIS A 194 -21.31 7.54 -1.95
N THR A 195 -20.19 7.11 -1.40
CA THR A 195 -19.57 7.74 -0.24
C THR A 195 -18.37 8.58 -0.68
N LYS A 196 -18.08 9.65 0.04
CA LYS A 196 -16.86 10.41 -0.20
C LYS A 196 -15.66 9.56 0.25
N PRO A 197 -14.53 9.57 -0.49
CA PRO A 197 -13.30 8.98 -0.01
C PRO A 197 -12.82 9.71 1.24
N CYS A 198 -12.17 8.96 2.15
CA CYS A 198 -11.56 9.50 3.37
C CYS A 198 -10.19 10.09 3.06
#